data_0cd1135589713cdee9d35858491d56c0
#
_entry.id   0cd1135589713cdee9d35858491d56c0
#
_cell.length_a   1.000
_cell.length_b   1.000
_cell.length_c   1.000
_cell.angle_alpha   90.00
_cell.angle_beta   90.00
_cell.angle_gamma   90.00
#
_symmetry.space_group_name_H-M   'P 1'
#
loop_
_entity.id
_entity.type
_entity.pdbx_description
1 polymer ?
#
loop_
_entity_poly.entity_id
_entity_poly.type
_entity_poly.pdbx_seq_one_letter_code
_entity_poly.pdbx_strand_id
1 'polypeptide(L)'
;GHFPGKRKRGTEADMNTKIIGTGSAVPSRVLDNAELSTFLDTSDEWIRTRTGIRSRHIAQEGQTASALAAQAAKKAIADAGIAAEQIEAIIVATSTPDYIFPSTANLVQQEIGAEHAACFDLSAACTGFLYAMSVADAYIKAGMYKKVLVIGAEVMSQVVDWKDRSVCVLFGDGAGAVVLGEDSSGKSIFRLHSDSGSAQALTLGKENAVHMNGREIFSFAVRKVPESVKEVLEESETAKEQVKYFILHQANARMIESIAKRLDVPVEKFPMNLETHGNTSAASIPVLLDELNRQNRLIPGDV
;
A
#
# COMPACT_ATOMS: atom_id res chain seq x y z
N GLY A 1 -41.37 -5.65 -9.60
CA GLY A 1 -40.20 -4.90 -9.23
C GLY A 1 -39.97 -3.78 -10.22
N HIS A 2 -40.11 -2.54 -9.75
CA HIS A 2 -39.91 -1.33 -10.55
C HIS A 2 -38.41 -1.00 -10.52
N PHE A 3 -37.72 -1.06 -11.66
CA PHE A 3 -36.40 -0.51 -11.80
C PHE A 3 -36.52 1.03 -11.92
N PRO A 4 -35.80 1.80 -11.13
CA PRO A 4 -35.83 3.25 -11.26
C PRO A 4 -35.26 3.65 -12.62
N GLY A 5 -35.94 4.60 -13.27
CA GLY A 5 -35.69 5.07 -14.64
C GLY A 5 -34.28 5.62 -14.83
N LYS A 6 -33.81 5.55 -16.08
CA LYS A 6 -32.54 6.10 -16.57
C LYS A 6 -32.35 7.54 -16.08
N ARG A 7 -31.34 7.75 -15.18
CA ARG A 7 -30.87 9.10 -14.92
C ARG A 7 -30.33 9.68 -16.23
N LYS A 8 -30.85 10.86 -16.60
CA LYS A 8 -30.30 11.64 -17.71
C LYS A 8 -28.84 11.96 -17.36
N ARG A 9 -27.89 11.59 -18.21
CA ARG A 9 -26.51 12.09 -18.16
C ARG A 9 -26.59 13.60 -18.43
N GLY A 10 -26.57 14.40 -17.35
CA GLY A 10 -26.18 15.79 -17.44
C GLY A 10 -24.70 15.84 -17.85
N THR A 11 -24.26 16.96 -18.38
CA THR A 11 -22.84 17.27 -18.62
C THR A 11 -22.09 17.18 -17.27
N GLU A 12 -21.68 15.95 -16.90
CA GLU A 12 -20.85 15.71 -15.72
C GLU A 12 -19.48 16.31 -16.05
N ALA A 13 -19.10 17.36 -15.32
CA ALA A 13 -17.69 17.68 -15.15
C ALA A 13 -17.02 16.36 -14.72
N ASP A 14 -15.92 15.98 -15.37
CA ASP A 14 -15.19 14.74 -15.08
C ASP A 14 -14.89 14.69 -13.59
N MET A 15 -15.68 13.88 -12.85
CA MET A 15 -15.48 13.71 -11.41
C MET A 15 -14.20 12.93 -11.20
N ASN A 16 -13.26 13.51 -10.51
CA ASN A 16 -11.99 12.89 -10.14
C ASN A 16 -11.93 12.67 -8.64
N THR A 17 -10.85 12.10 -8.19
CA THR A 17 -10.61 11.83 -6.77
C THR A 17 -9.31 12.45 -6.32
N LYS A 18 -9.24 12.77 -5.04
CA LYS A 18 -7.99 13.13 -4.36
C LYS A 18 -7.90 12.45 -3.00
N ILE A 19 -6.68 12.31 -2.51
CA ILE A 19 -6.41 11.97 -1.13
C ILE A 19 -6.69 13.21 -0.28
N ILE A 20 -7.60 13.07 0.70
CA ILE A 20 -7.99 14.16 1.61
C ILE A 20 -7.47 13.95 3.03
N GLY A 21 -6.91 12.78 3.33
CA GLY A 21 -6.27 12.49 4.61
C GLY A 21 -5.45 11.21 4.54
N THR A 22 -4.39 11.15 5.35
CA THR A 22 -3.48 10.00 5.45
C THR A 22 -3.29 9.58 6.89
N GLY A 23 -2.94 8.32 7.11
CA GLY A 23 -2.61 7.82 8.44
C GLY A 23 -1.83 6.53 8.36
N SER A 24 -0.96 6.30 9.33
CA SER A 24 -0.19 5.07 9.41
C SER A 24 -0.07 4.54 10.84
N ALA A 25 0.14 3.25 10.97
CA ALA A 25 0.40 2.57 12.23
C ALA A 25 1.42 1.46 12.01
N VAL A 26 2.45 1.43 12.85
CA VAL A 26 3.43 0.36 12.89
C VAL A 26 3.56 -0.14 14.32
N PRO A 27 3.87 -1.42 14.54
CA PRO A 27 4.15 -1.96 15.87
C PRO A 27 5.30 -1.20 16.56
N SER A 28 5.26 -1.12 17.88
CA SER A 28 6.31 -0.44 18.66
C SER A 28 7.61 -1.24 18.75
N ARG A 29 7.54 -2.59 18.63
CA ARG A 29 8.71 -3.46 18.66
C ARG A 29 9.50 -3.33 17.36
N VAL A 30 10.75 -2.93 17.48
CA VAL A 30 11.71 -2.88 16.38
C VAL A 30 12.63 -4.10 16.49
N LEU A 31 12.78 -4.82 15.38
CA LEU A 31 13.71 -5.92 15.20
C LEU A 31 14.81 -5.45 14.23
N ASP A 32 16.01 -5.24 14.73
CA ASP A 32 17.15 -4.83 13.92
C ASP A 32 17.95 -6.03 13.36
N ASN A 33 18.91 -5.74 12.50
CA ASN A 33 19.72 -6.78 11.88
C ASN A 33 20.69 -7.44 12.88
N ALA A 34 21.09 -6.74 13.95
CA ALA A 34 21.95 -7.30 14.98
C ALA A 34 21.21 -8.39 15.76
N GLU A 35 19.96 -8.12 16.16
CA GLU A 35 19.10 -9.12 16.81
C GLU A 35 18.83 -10.32 15.89
N LEU A 36 18.53 -10.09 14.59
CA LEU A 36 18.38 -11.18 13.60
C LEU A 36 19.61 -12.08 13.54
N SER A 37 20.81 -11.50 13.63
CA SER A 37 22.07 -12.23 13.58
C SER A 37 22.31 -13.12 14.80
N THR A 38 21.52 -12.98 15.87
CA THR A 38 21.64 -13.86 17.05
C THR A 38 21.03 -15.24 16.84
N PHE A 39 20.10 -15.38 15.89
CA PHE A 39 19.40 -16.65 15.63
C PHE A 39 19.36 -17.07 14.14
N LEU A 40 19.88 -16.24 13.24
CA LEU A 40 20.04 -16.54 11.81
C LEU A 40 21.50 -16.46 11.42
N ASP A 41 21.93 -17.31 10.48
CA ASP A 41 23.24 -17.22 9.85
C ASP A 41 23.28 -16.04 8.86
N THR A 42 23.38 -14.81 9.38
CA THR A 42 23.39 -13.55 8.63
C THR A 42 24.19 -12.48 9.35
N SER A 43 24.29 -11.29 8.76
CA SER A 43 24.91 -10.11 9.39
C SER A 43 24.19 -8.82 8.93
N ASP A 44 24.33 -7.72 9.69
CA ASP A 44 23.83 -6.40 9.29
C ASP A 44 24.38 -6.00 7.92
N GLU A 45 25.69 -6.20 7.69
CA GLU A 45 26.31 -5.88 6.40
C GLU A 45 25.68 -6.68 5.26
N TRP A 46 25.43 -7.99 5.46
CA TRP A 46 24.84 -8.85 4.45
C TRP A 46 23.41 -8.41 4.09
N ILE A 47 22.58 -8.10 5.09
CA ILE A 47 21.18 -7.65 4.87
C ILE A 47 21.18 -6.28 4.21
N ARG A 48 21.88 -5.32 4.80
CA ARG A 48 21.89 -3.93 4.36
C ARG A 48 22.41 -3.75 2.93
N THR A 49 23.51 -4.41 2.59
CA THR A 49 24.10 -4.29 1.23
C THR A 49 23.21 -4.88 0.15
N ARG A 50 22.35 -5.85 0.48
CA ARG A 50 21.45 -6.51 -0.48
C ARG A 50 20.08 -5.87 -0.55
N THR A 51 19.62 -5.27 0.52
CA THR A 51 18.23 -4.82 0.65
C THR A 51 18.06 -3.35 0.98
N GLY A 52 19.04 -2.74 1.62
CA GLY A 52 18.94 -1.42 2.23
C GLY A 52 18.29 -1.43 3.62
N ILE A 53 17.79 -2.56 4.10
CA ILE A 53 17.02 -2.67 5.35
C ILE A 53 17.97 -2.79 6.55
N ARG A 54 17.74 -1.98 7.60
CA ARG A 54 18.45 -2.03 8.88
C ARG A 54 17.59 -2.60 10.00
N SER A 55 16.30 -2.29 9.96
CA SER A 55 15.34 -2.75 10.97
C SER A 55 13.93 -2.89 10.36
N ARG A 56 13.05 -3.49 11.11
CA ARG A 56 11.61 -3.62 10.78
C ARG A 56 10.80 -3.62 12.06
N HIS A 57 9.54 -3.24 11.93
CA HIS A 57 8.58 -3.32 13.00
C HIS A 57 7.92 -4.70 13.00
N ILE A 58 7.75 -5.29 14.18
CA ILE A 58 7.18 -6.63 14.35
C ILE A 58 6.01 -6.56 15.32
N ALA A 59 4.87 -7.07 14.88
CA ALA A 59 3.67 -7.15 15.69
C ALA A 59 3.87 -8.05 16.91
N GLN A 60 3.39 -7.57 18.06
CA GLN A 60 3.34 -8.31 19.30
C GLN A 60 1.95 -8.94 19.48
N GLU A 61 1.79 -9.74 20.52
CA GLU A 61 0.50 -10.37 20.85
C GLU A 61 -0.62 -9.33 20.89
N GLY A 62 -1.74 -9.60 20.22
CA GLY A 62 -2.88 -8.69 20.10
C GLY A 62 -2.75 -7.59 19.04
N GLN A 63 -1.60 -7.44 18.40
CA GLN A 63 -1.41 -6.51 17.27
C GLN A 63 -1.67 -7.23 15.95
N THR A 64 -2.93 -7.28 15.54
CA THR A 64 -3.37 -7.93 14.30
C THR A 64 -3.41 -6.95 13.13
N ALA A 65 -3.60 -7.45 11.91
CA ALA A 65 -3.75 -6.60 10.72
C ALA A 65 -4.93 -5.64 10.87
N SER A 66 -6.07 -6.09 11.42
CA SER A 66 -7.23 -5.23 11.66
C SER A 66 -6.96 -4.16 12.72
N ALA A 67 -6.24 -4.50 13.78
CA ALA A 67 -5.89 -3.56 14.85
C ALA A 67 -4.97 -2.43 14.34
N LEU A 68 -3.96 -2.78 13.54
CA LEU A 68 -3.07 -1.79 12.89
C LEU A 68 -3.85 -0.96 11.86
N ALA A 69 -4.69 -1.62 11.04
CA ALA A 69 -5.55 -0.96 10.07
C ALA A 69 -6.48 0.06 10.70
N ALA A 70 -7.13 -0.28 11.82
CA ALA A 70 -8.01 0.63 12.54
C ALA A 70 -7.25 1.85 13.12
N GLN A 71 -6.04 1.65 13.62
CA GLN A 71 -5.19 2.76 14.08
C GLN A 71 -4.80 3.71 12.93
N ALA A 72 -4.39 3.17 11.78
CA ALA A 72 -4.10 3.95 10.58
C ALA A 72 -5.35 4.69 10.08
N ALA A 73 -6.50 4.02 10.05
CA ALA A 73 -7.80 4.58 9.66
C ALA A 73 -8.20 5.78 10.52
N LYS A 74 -8.12 5.67 11.85
CA LYS A 74 -8.43 6.76 12.79
C LYS A 74 -7.58 8.00 12.51
N LYS A 75 -6.30 7.80 12.23
CA LYS A 75 -5.38 8.91 11.87
C LYS A 75 -5.72 9.54 10.53
N ALA A 76 -6.03 8.73 9.50
CA ALA A 76 -6.41 9.22 8.18
C ALA A 76 -7.72 10.03 8.21
N ILE A 77 -8.72 9.58 8.98
CA ILE A 77 -9.98 10.26 9.18
C ILE A 77 -9.78 11.59 9.93
N ALA A 78 -8.94 11.60 10.96
CA ALA A 78 -8.59 12.80 11.70
C ALA A 78 -7.83 13.82 10.81
N ASP A 79 -6.90 13.35 9.99
CA ASP A 79 -6.15 14.19 9.05
C ASP A 79 -7.05 14.77 7.95
N ALA A 80 -8.05 14.01 7.50
CA ALA A 80 -9.08 14.48 6.58
C ALA A 80 -10.05 15.51 7.21
N GLY A 81 -10.04 15.67 8.52
CA GLY A 81 -10.94 16.57 9.24
C GLY A 81 -12.42 16.18 9.15
N ILE A 82 -12.72 14.88 9.05
CA ILE A 82 -14.08 14.35 8.91
C ILE A 82 -14.45 13.43 10.09
N ALA A 83 -15.74 13.13 10.23
CA ALA A 83 -16.22 12.13 11.16
C ALA A 83 -16.23 10.73 10.51
N ALA A 84 -16.09 9.67 11.31
CA ALA A 84 -16.06 8.30 10.80
C ALA A 84 -17.35 7.89 10.09
N GLU A 85 -18.50 8.42 10.53
CA GLU A 85 -19.83 8.20 9.95
C GLU A 85 -19.95 8.75 8.52
N GLN A 86 -19.03 9.61 8.09
CA GLN A 86 -18.99 10.14 6.72
C GLN A 86 -18.26 9.21 5.73
N ILE A 87 -17.60 8.15 6.23
CA ILE A 87 -17.02 7.11 5.38
C ILE A 87 -18.14 6.21 4.88
N GLU A 88 -18.24 6.09 3.55
CA GLU A 88 -19.31 5.33 2.89
C GLU A 88 -18.85 3.96 2.41
N ALA A 89 -17.54 3.77 2.24
CA ALA A 89 -16.95 2.46 1.96
C ALA A 89 -15.56 2.33 2.59
N ILE A 90 -15.18 1.10 2.96
CA ILE A 90 -13.88 0.72 3.50
C ILE A 90 -13.35 -0.44 2.68
N ILE A 91 -12.18 -0.27 2.07
CA ILE A 91 -11.49 -1.31 1.29
C ILE A 91 -10.15 -1.56 1.94
N VAL A 92 -9.92 -2.78 2.39
CA VAL A 92 -8.63 -3.19 2.97
C VAL A 92 -7.92 -4.12 2.02
N ALA A 93 -6.71 -3.74 1.59
CA ALA A 93 -5.79 -4.61 0.88
C ALA A 93 -4.92 -5.33 1.90
N THR A 94 -5.03 -6.65 1.95
CA THR A 94 -4.24 -7.48 2.88
C THR A 94 -4.06 -8.90 2.34
N SER A 95 -2.91 -9.49 2.65
CA SER A 95 -2.61 -10.92 2.47
C SER A 95 -2.54 -11.67 3.79
N THR A 96 -2.67 -10.95 4.90
CA THR A 96 -2.56 -11.45 6.27
C THR A 96 -3.78 -11.05 7.11
N PRO A 97 -5.01 -11.33 6.64
CA PRO A 97 -6.22 -10.98 7.38
C PRO A 97 -6.29 -11.76 8.70
N ASP A 98 -6.92 -11.19 9.73
CA ASP A 98 -7.15 -11.87 11.01
C ASP A 98 -8.01 -13.13 10.82
N TYR A 99 -9.00 -13.02 9.93
CA TYR A 99 -9.94 -14.08 9.57
C TYR A 99 -10.22 -14.06 8.07
N ILE A 100 -10.67 -15.20 7.52
CA ILE A 100 -11.22 -15.24 6.17
C ILE A 100 -12.56 -14.48 6.13
N PHE A 101 -13.36 -14.61 7.20
CA PHE A 101 -14.58 -13.84 7.46
C PHE A 101 -14.80 -13.75 8.99
N PRO A 102 -15.30 -12.62 9.54
CA PRO A 102 -15.57 -11.37 8.80
C PRO A 102 -14.30 -10.80 8.16
N SER A 103 -14.47 -9.92 7.15
CA SER A 103 -13.35 -9.26 6.50
C SER A 103 -12.62 -8.33 7.49
N THR A 104 -11.34 -8.07 7.22
CA THR A 104 -10.55 -7.07 7.97
C THR A 104 -11.23 -5.70 7.92
N ALA A 105 -11.82 -5.33 6.79
CA ALA A 105 -12.57 -4.09 6.63
C ALA A 105 -13.78 -4.00 7.57
N ASN A 106 -14.49 -5.11 7.84
CA ASN A 106 -15.59 -5.13 8.83
C ASN A 106 -15.09 -4.94 10.27
N LEU A 107 -13.94 -5.52 10.62
CA LEU A 107 -13.34 -5.32 11.93
C LEU A 107 -12.90 -3.85 12.12
N VAL A 108 -12.32 -3.26 11.08
CA VAL A 108 -11.98 -1.82 11.07
C VAL A 108 -13.23 -0.97 11.21
N GLN A 109 -14.30 -1.27 10.45
CA GLN A 109 -15.59 -0.56 10.51
C GLN A 109 -16.12 -0.48 11.93
N GLN A 110 -16.15 -1.62 12.63
CA GLN A 110 -16.60 -1.72 14.01
C GLN A 110 -15.74 -0.85 14.93
N GLU A 111 -14.42 -0.94 14.79
CA GLU A 111 -13.45 -0.28 15.65
C GLU A 111 -13.43 1.26 15.49
N ILE A 112 -13.75 1.77 14.29
CA ILE A 112 -13.76 3.21 14.01
C ILE A 112 -15.16 3.84 14.09
N GLY A 113 -16.22 3.03 14.19
CA GLY A 113 -17.61 3.50 14.27
C GLY A 113 -18.20 3.97 12.93
N ALA A 114 -17.72 3.49 11.79
CA ALA A 114 -18.25 3.83 10.45
C ALA A 114 -19.45 2.93 10.09
N GLU A 115 -20.52 2.97 10.87
CA GLU A 115 -21.62 1.99 10.87
C GLU A 115 -22.30 1.77 9.52
N HIS A 116 -22.27 2.76 8.61
CA HIS A 116 -22.98 2.71 7.34
C HIS A 116 -22.05 2.37 6.14
N ALA A 117 -20.76 2.20 6.38
CA ALA A 117 -19.80 1.95 5.32
C ALA A 117 -19.96 0.53 4.73
N ALA A 118 -19.90 0.41 3.41
CA ALA A 118 -19.74 -0.88 2.74
C ALA A 118 -18.30 -1.37 2.92
N CYS A 119 -18.12 -2.65 3.31
CA CYS A 119 -16.82 -3.17 3.73
C CYS A 119 -16.43 -4.43 2.98
N PHE A 120 -15.21 -4.50 2.48
CA PHE A 120 -14.63 -5.72 1.92
C PHE A 120 -13.09 -5.67 1.90
N ASP A 121 -12.47 -6.83 1.88
CA ASP A 121 -11.04 -7.01 1.66
C ASP A 121 -10.73 -7.27 0.19
N LEU A 122 -9.53 -6.84 -0.25
CA LEU A 122 -9.01 -7.06 -1.59
C LEU A 122 -7.66 -7.77 -1.49
N SER A 123 -7.50 -8.86 -2.24
CA SER A 123 -6.28 -9.64 -2.30
C SER A 123 -5.56 -9.40 -3.64
N ALA A 124 -4.47 -8.64 -3.61
CA ALA A 124 -3.56 -8.45 -4.73
C ALA A 124 -2.10 -8.24 -4.24
N ALA A 125 -1.75 -8.87 -3.11
CA ALA A 125 -0.43 -8.84 -2.48
C ALA A 125 0.14 -7.41 -2.41
N CYS A 126 1.43 -7.23 -2.72
CA CYS A 126 2.12 -5.93 -2.62
C CYS A 126 1.51 -4.81 -3.48
N THR A 127 0.74 -5.13 -4.53
CA THR A 127 0.02 -4.13 -5.34
C THR A 127 -1.39 -3.85 -4.84
N GLY A 128 -1.82 -4.54 -3.78
CA GLY A 128 -3.20 -4.48 -3.27
C GLY A 128 -3.68 -3.08 -2.97
N PHE A 129 -2.82 -2.23 -2.39
CA PHE A 129 -3.20 -0.84 -2.10
C PHE A 129 -3.56 -0.05 -3.36
N LEU A 130 -2.79 -0.17 -4.45
CA LEU A 130 -3.09 0.52 -5.71
C LEU A 130 -4.36 -0.03 -6.39
N TYR A 131 -4.61 -1.34 -6.30
CA TYR A 131 -5.87 -1.93 -6.75
C TYR A 131 -7.05 -1.41 -5.94
N ALA A 132 -6.93 -1.34 -4.61
CA ALA A 132 -7.97 -0.79 -3.75
C ALA A 132 -8.23 0.70 -4.01
N MET A 133 -7.18 1.49 -4.26
CA MET A 133 -7.29 2.88 -4.70
C MET A 133 -8.06 3.01 -6.01
N SER A 134 -7.74 2.16 -7.00
CA SER A 134 -8.42 2.14 -8.30
C SER A 134 -9.91 1.80 -8.17
N VAL A 135 -10.28 0.85 -7.30
CA VAL A 135 -11.68 0.51 -7.03
C VAL A 135 -12.41 1.68 -6.36
N ALA A 136 -11.78 2.31 -5.37
CA ALA A 136 -12.33 3.48 -4.69
C ALA A 136 -12.55 4.66 -5.65
N ASP A 137 -11.58 4.94 -6.53
CA ASP A 137 -11.69 5.94 -7.58
C ASP A 137 -12.88 5.66 -8.53
N ALA A 138 -13.01 4.41 -8.96
CA ALA A 138 -14.12 4.00 -9.82
C ALA A 138 -15.49 4.18 -9.12
N TYR A 139 -15.59 3.87 -7.83
CA TYR A 139 -16.83 4.08 -7.06
C TYR A 139 -17.18 5.55 -6.92
N ILE A 140 -16.21 6.41 -6.66
CA ILE A 140 -16.43 7.86 -6.56
C ILE A 140 -16.82 8.42 -7.93
N LYS A 141 -16.09 8.08 -8.99
CA LYS A 141 -16.40 8.51 -10.37
C LYS A 141 -17.77 8.02 -10.87
N ALA A 142 -18.20 6.85 -10.42
CA ALA A 142 -19.54 6.33 -10.70
C ALA A 142 -20.65 6.99 -9.87
N GLY A 143 -20.30 7.87 -8.93
CA GLY A 143 -21.26 8.51 -8.02
C GLY A 143 -21.89 7.56 -7.01
N MET A 144 -21.24 6.40 -6.74
CA MET A 144 -21.70 5.42 -5.74
C MET A 144 -21.42 5.90 -4.33
N TYR A 145 -20.22 6.41 -4.11
CA TYR A 145 -19.73 6.92 -2.82
C TYR A 145 -18.97 8.22 -3.04
N LYS A 146 -18.93 9.07 -1.99
CA LYS A 146 -18.21 10.35 -2.00
C LYS A 146 -16.92 10.30 -1.18
N LYS A 147 -16.88 9.46 -0.17
CA LYS A 147 -15.71 9.27 0.72
C LYS A 147 -15.45 7.80 0.93
N VAL A 148 -14.29 7.35 0.50
CA VAL A 148 -13.86 5.96 0.61
C VAL A 148 -12.55 5.89 1.39
N LEU A 149 -12.52 5.05 2.40
CA LEU A 149 -11.32 4.74 3.17
C LEU A 149 -10.61 3.53 2.52
N VAL A 150 -9.38 3.73 2.12
CA VAL A 150 -8.52 2.69 1.51
C VAL A 150 -7.35 2.41 2.42
N ILE A 151 -7.14 1.15 2.75
CA ILE A 151 -6.12 0.72 3.71
C ILE A 151 -5.28 -0.40 3.09
N GLY A 152 -3.96 -0.32 3.28
CA GLY A 152 -3.05 -1.46 3.14
C GLY A 152 -2.59 -1.88 4.53
N ALA A 153 -2.78 -3.14 4.92
CA ALA A 153 -2.44 -3.62 6.26
C ALA A 153 -1.87 -5.02 6.21
N GLU A 154 -0.74 -5.24 6.88
CA GLU A 154 -0.06 -6.53 6.86
C GLU A 154 0.65 -6.84 8.18
N VAL A 155 0.59 -8.09 8.58
CA VAL A 155 1.40 -8.69 9.65
C VAL A 155 2.22 -9.83 9.04
N MET A 156 3.23 -9.44 8.25
CA MET A 156 4.06 -10.39 7.49
C MET A 156 4.89 -11.28 8.40
N SER A 157 5.23 -10.81 9.60
CA SER A 157 5.99 -11.57 10.59
C SER A 157 5.33 -12.89 11.00
N GLN A 158 4.01 -13.01 10.84
CA GLN A 158 3.24 -14.23 11.15
C GLN A 158 3.26 -15.27 10.02
N VAL A 159 3.68 -14.87 8.83
CA VAL A 159 3.63 -15.73 7.62
C VAL A 159 5.00 -15.92 6.96
N VAL A 160 6.09 -15.53 7.63
CA VAL A 160 7.46 -15.83 7.19
C VAL A 160 8.02 -17.02 7.97
N ASP A 161 8.79 -17.87 7.30
CA ASP A 161 9.60 -18.86 7.98
C ASP A 161 10.86 -18.17 8.56
N TRP A 162 10.91 -18.03 9.88
CA TRP A 162 12.03 -17.40 10.58
C TRP A 162 13.34 -18.20 10.51
N LYS A 163 13.34 -19.35 9.85
CA LYS A 163 14.56 -20.11 9.52
C LYS A 163 15.08 -19.83 8.13
N ASP A 164 14.23 -19.28 7.25
CA ASP A 164 14.63 -18.90 5.90
C ASP A 164 15.14 -17.46 5.86
N ARG A 165 16.47 -17.29 6.02
CA ARG A 165 17.11 -15.98 5.96
C ARG A 165 16.95 -15.24 4.63
N SER A 166 16.58 -15.93 3.56
CA SER A 166 16.38 -15.29 2.25
C SER A 166 15.07 -14.52 2.18
N VAL A 167 14.13 -14.80 3.07
CA VAL A 167 12.77 -14.23 3.11
C VAL A 167 12.56 -13.40 4.38
N CYS A 168 12.78 -13.99 5.58
CA CYS A 168 12.39 -13.36 6.84
C CYS A 168 13.11 -12.02 7.13
N VAL A 169 14.32 -11.83 6.61
CA VAL A 169 15.07 -10.57 6.78
C VAL A 169 14.48 -9.39 6.04
N LEU A 170 13.53 -9.62 5.13
CA LEU A 170 12.94 -8.57 4.29
C LEU A 170 11.73 -7.91 4.93
N PHE A 171 10.85 -8.72 5.53
CA PHE A 171 9.50 -8.31 5.86
C PHE A 171 9.38 -7.62 7.22
N GLY A 172 8.47 -6.67 7.29
CA GLY A 172 7.99 -6.00 8.48
C GLY A 172 6.47 -5.87 8.48
N ASP A 173 5.91 -5.40 9.58
CA ASP A 173 4.48 -5.27 9.82
C ASP A 173 4.07 -3.81 9.86
N GLY A 174 2.85 -3.52 9.43
CA GLY A 174 2.31 -2.18 9.48
C GLY A 174 0.99 -2.02 8.72
N ALA A 175 0.40 -0.87 8.87
CA ALA A 175 -0.77 -0.44 8.11
C ALA A 175 -0.64 1.03 7.72
N GLY A 176 -1.12 1.35 6.53
CA GLY A 176 -1.30 2.72 6.08
C GLY A 176 -2.69 2.89 5.47
N ALA A 177 -3.25 4.07 5.64
CA ALA A 177 -4.61 4.39 5.21
C ALA A 177 -4.66 5.74 4.53
N VAL A 178 -5.54 5.86 3.54
CA VAL A 178 -5.91 7.14 2.93
C VAL A 178 -7.43 7.28 2.87
N VAL A 179 -7.91 8.50 3.01
CA VAL A 179 -9.29 8.84 2.68
C VAL A 179 -9.30 9.45 1.29
N LEU A 180 -10.04 8.84 0.35
CA LEU A 180 -10.32 9.42 -0.95
C LEU A 180 -11.64 10.20 -0.89
N GLY A 181 -11.63 11.40 -1.47
CA GLY A 181 -12.79 12.24 -1.65
C GLY A 181 -12.97 12.69 -3.09
N GLU A 182 -14.16 13.24 -3.40
CA GLU A 182 -14.46 13.86 -4.70
C GLU A 182 -13.52 15.06 -4.94
N ASP A 183 -13.06 15.22 -6.18
CA ASP A 183 -12.33 16.38 -6.63
C ASP A 183 -12.76 16.77 -8.07
N SER A 184 -12.91 18.05 -8.32
CA SER A 184 -13.23 18.57 -9.66
C SER A 184 -12.01 19.13 -10.38
N SER A 185 -10.87 19.26 -9.72
CA SER A 185 -9.68 19.95 -10.23
C SER A 185 -8.53 19.01 -10.57
N GLY A 186 -8.50 17.80 -10.00
CA GLY A 186 -7.45 16.83 -10.22
C GLY A 186 -7.71 15.88 -11.39
N LYS A 187 -6.72 15.04 -11.70
CA LYS A 187 -6.84 13.91 -12.64
C LYS A 187 -6.24 12.70 -11.97
N SER A 188 -7.04 11.65 -11.79
CA SER A 188 -6.56 10.36 -11.30
C SER A 188 -6.56 9.32 -12.42
N ILE A 189 -5.42 8.69 -12.65
CA ILE A 189 -5.24 7.68 -13.69
C ILE A 189 -4.68 6.42 -13.05
N PHE A 190 -5.25 5.28 -13.37
CA PHE A 190 -4.81 3.97 -12.90
C PHE A 190 -4.54 3.05 -14.07
N ARG A 191 -3.42 2.33 -14.02
CA ARG A 191 -3.09 1.21 -14.91
C ARG A 191 -2.77 0.00 -14.06
N LEU A 192 -3.55 -1.04 -14.23
CA LEU A 192 -3.45 -2.29 -13.50
C LEU A 192 -3.11 -3.40 -14.49
N HIS A 193 -2.07 -4.17 -14.18
CA HIS A 193 -1.60 -5.28 -15.00
C HIS A 193 -1.38 -6.52 -14.13
N SER A 194 -1.46 -7.68 -14.76
CA SER A 194 -1.12 -8.96 -14.15
C SER A 194 -0.28 -9.79 -15.11
N ASP A 195 0.76 -10.45 -14.58
CA ASP A 195 1.58 -11.40 -15.33
C ASP A 195 1.64 -12.71 -14.53
N SER A 196 0.99 -13.74 -15.05
CA SER A 196 0.92 -15.06 -14.42
C SER A 196 2.06 -15.99 -14.79
N GLY A 197 2.98 -15.55 -15.67
CA GLY A 197 4.05 -16.40 -16.20
C GLY A 197 4.99 -16.96 -15.13
N SER A 198 5.12 -16.26 -14.00
CA SER A 198 5.96 -16.65 -12.86
C SER A 198 5.18 -16.74 -11.56
N ALA A 199 3.94 -17.22 -11.59
CA ALA A 199 3.06 -17.26 -10.42
C ALA A 199 3.67 -18.00 -9.21
N GLN A 200 4.54 -18.98 -9.45
CA GLN A 200 5.22 -19.75 -8.41
C GLN A 200 6.44 -19.04 -7.79
N ALA A 201 6.84 -17.90 -8.34
CA ALA A 201 8.02 -17.17 -7.85
C ALA A 201 7.77 -16.47 -6.50
N LEU A 202 6.53 -16.23 -6.13
CA LEU A 202 6.12 -15.68 -4.83
C LEU A 202 4.76 -16.26 -4.45
N THR A 203 4.74 -17.05 -3.40
CA THR A 203 3.51 -17.71 -2.92
C THR A 203 3.37 -17.58 -1.40
N LEU A 204 2.12 -17.49 -0.96
CA LEU A 204 1.71 -17.66 0.42
C LEU A 204 0.55 -18.68 0.43
N GLY A 205 0.83 -19.90 0.83
CA GLY A 205 -0.10 -21.03 0.77
C GLY A 205 -0.75 -21.33 2.11
N LYS A 206 -1.40 -22.51 2.16
CA LYS A 206 -2.10 -23.00 3.36
C LYS A 206 -1.16 -23.34 4.52
N GLU A 207 0.11 -23.59 4.25
CA GLU A 207 1.17 -23.79 5.24
C GLU A 207 1.53 -22.50 5.98
N ASN A 208 0.94 -21.38 5.56
CA ASN A 208 1.13 -20.05 6.16
C ASN A 208 2.59 -19.59 6.17
N ALA A 209 3.32 -19.96 5.12
CA ALA A 209 4.71 -19.55 4.90
C ALA A 209 4.90 -18.91 3.53
N VAL A 210 5.57 -17.77 3.49
CA VAL A 210 5.95 -17.08 2.25
C VAL A 210 7.13 -17.80 1.62
N HIS A 211 6.97 -18.24 0.37
CA HIS A 211 8.05 -18.75 -0.48
C HIS A 211 8.35 -17.76 -1.60
N MET A 212 9.63 -17.43 -1.81
CA MET A 212 10.02 -16.40 -2.76
C MET A 212 11.29 -16.77 -3.55
N ASN A 213 11.22 -16.69 -4.87
CA ASN A 213 12.38 -16.60 -5.75
C ASN A 213 12.76 -15.13 -5.95
N GLY A 214 13.60 -14.59 -5.05
CA GLY A 214 13.94 -13.17 -5.05
C GLY A 214 14.60 -12.67 -6.35
N ARG A 215 15.35 -13.54 -7.08
CA ARG A 215 15.98 -13.18 -8.36
C ARG A 215 14.93 -12.96 -9.45
N GLU A 216 13.94 -13.83 -9.50
CA GLU A 216 12.86 -13.76 -10.50
C GLU A 216 11.96 -12.54 -10.24
N ILE A 217 11.58 -12.32 -8.98
CA ILE A 217 10.81 -11.13 -8.56
C ILE A 217 11.57 -9.84 -8.86
N PHE A 218 12.88 -9.79 -8.57
CA PHE A 218 13.70 -8.62 -8.90
C PHE A 218 13.70 -8.34 -10.40
N SER A 219 13.94 -9.35 -11.22
CA SER A 219 13.97 -9.23 -12.70
C SER A 219 12.61 -8.77 -13.25
N PHE A 220 11.52 -9.31 -12.72
CA PHE A 220 10.16 -8.91 -13.06
C PHE A 220 9.92 -7.42 -12.73
N ALA A 221 10.15 -7.00 -11.47
CA ALA A 221 9.87 -5.65 -11.02
C ALA A 221 10.68 -4.59 -11.78
N VAL A 222 11.99 -4.81 -11.95
CA VAL A 222 12.88 -3.88 -12.65
C VAL A 222 12.51 -3.72 -14.13
N ARG A 223 11.83 -4.70 -14.73
CA ARG A 223 11.32 -4.61 -16.10
C ARG A 223 9.93 -3.97 -16.14
N LYS A 224 8.98 -4.45 -15.32
CA LYS A 224 7.56 -4.11 -15.44
C LYS A 224 7.18 -2.78 -14.82
N VAL A 225 7.80 -2.38 -13.71
CA VAL A 225 7.47 -1.10 -13.08
C VAL A 225 7.79 0.10 -13.98
N PRO A 226 8.97 0.19 -14.65
CA PRO A 226 9.21 1.26 -15.61
C PRO A 226 8.24 1.29 -16.81
N GLU A 227 7.77 0.12 -17.27
CA GLU A 227 6.76 0.03 -18.35
C GLU A 227 5.45 0.70 -17.87
N SER A 228 4.95 0.32 -16.68
CA SER A 228 3.72 0.87 -16.11
C SER A 228 3.83 2.37 -15.78
N VAL A 229 4.96 2.84 -15.29
CA VAL A 229 5.20 4.27 -15.02
C VAL A 229 5.12 5.07 -16.32
N LYS A 230 5.77 4.61 -17.40
CA LYS A 230 5.73 5.29 -18.71
C LYS A 230 4.32 5.37 -19.26
N GLU A 231 3.55 4.27 -19.17
CA GLU A 231 2.17 4.21 -19.62
C GLU A 231 1.29 5.25 -18.89
N VAL A 232 1.43 5.39 -17.57
CA VAL A 232 0.68 6.40 -16.79
C VAL A 232 1.10 7.82 -17.15
N LEU A 233 2.40 8.07 -17.33
CA LEU A 233 2.91 9.38 -17.71
C LEU A 233 2.42 9.78 -19.10
N GLU A 234 2.44 8.86 -20.07
CA GLU A 234 1.94 9.09 -21.42
C GLU A 234 0.44 9.42 -21.42
N GLU A 235 -0.37 8.64 -20.70
CA GLU A 235 -1.81 8.87 -20.64
C GLU A 235 -2.20 10.14 -19.87
N SER A 236 -1.43 10.46 -18.82
CA SER A 236 -1.63 11.71 -18.08
C SER A 236 -1.12 12.94 -18.81
N GLU A 237 -0.38 12.76 -19.91
CA GLU A 237 0.35 13.83 -20.62
C GLU A 237 1.31 14.58 -19.67
N THR A 238 1.88 13.86 -18.68
CA THR A 238 2.75 14.42 -17.65
C THR A 238 4.21 14.10 -17.98
N ALA A 239 5.05 15.11 -18.09
CA ALA A 239 6.49 14.90 -18.22
C ALA A 239 7.09 14.40 -16.91
N LYS A 240 8.04 13.44 -16.97
CA LYS A 240 8.67 12.86 -15.77
C LYS A 240 9.36 13.90 -14.87
N GLU A 241 9.78 15.02 -15.46
CA GLU A 241 10.38 16.16 -14.77
C GLU A 241 9.39 16.89 -13.85
N GLN A 242 8.11 16.90 -14.21
CA GLN A 242 7.00 17.51 -13.46
C GLN A 242 6.59 16.67 -12.25
N VAL A 243 6.88 15.36 -12.28
CA VAL A 243 6.60 14.48 -11.15
C VAL A 243 7.51 14.84 -9.99
N LYS A 244 6.92 15.13 -8.84
CA LYS A 244 7.67 15.41 -7.61
C LYS A 244 8.24 14.13 -7.03
N TYR A 245 7.41 13.10 -6.85
CA TYR A 245 7.83 11.83 -6.30
C TYR A 245 7.21 10.63 -7.04
N PHE A 246 8.03 9.62 -7.27
CA PHE A 246 7.62 8.28 -7.67
C PHE A 246 7.60 7.40 -6.42
N ILE A 247 6.43 7.23 -5.81
CA ILE A 247 6.26 6.47 -4.58
C ILE A 247 6.03 5.00 -4.93
N LEU A 248 7.09 4.21 -4.88
CA LEU A 248 7.05 2.79 -5.21
C LEU A 248 6.82 1.92 -3.98
N HIS A 249 6.37 0.69 -4.22
CA HIS A 249 6.40 -0.36 -3.21
C HIS A 249 7.82 -0.52 -2.62
N GLN A 250 7.91 -0.58 -1.30
CA GLN A 250 9.15 -0.56 -0.54
C GLN A 250 9.70 -1.99 -0.32
N ALA A 251 10.02 -2.69 -1.42
CA ALA A 251 10.51 -4.06 -1.35
C ALA A 251 12.02 -4.16 -1.06
N ASN A 252 12.80 -3.32 -1.74
CA ASN A 252 14.27 -3.41 -1.74
C ASN A 252 14.85 -2.15 -2.36
N ALA A 253 15.83 -1.50 -1.70
CA ALA A 253 16.44 -0.25 -2.18
C ALA A 253 17.09 -0.43 -3.56
N ARG A 254 17.84 -1.52 -3.78
CA ARG A 254 18.50 -1.79 -5.07
C ARG A 254 17.50 -1.95 -6.22
N MET A 255 16.30 -2.43 -5.93
CA MET A 255 15.22 -2.54 -6.92
C MET A 255 14.74 -1.14 -7.32
N ILE A 256 14.47 -0.27 -6.34
CA ILE A 256 14.04 1.10 -6.55
C ILE A 256 15.11 1.90 -7.32
N GLU A 257 16.38 1.80 -6.93
CA GLU A 257 17.51 2.42 -7.62
C GLU A 257 17.63 1.95 -9.09
N SER A 258 17.42 0.65 -9.33
CA SER A 258 17.45 0.09 -10.69
C SER A 258 16.28 0.58 -11.53
N ILE A 259 15.10 0.77 -10.94
CA ILE A 259 13.92 1.34 -11.60
C ILE A 259 14.17 2.82 -11.93
N ALA A 260 14.68 3.60 -10.98
CA ALA A 260 15.03 5.01 -11.17
C ALA A 260 16.01 5.19 -12.34
N LYS A 261 17.07 4.38 -12.37
CA LYS A 261 18.04 4.36 -13.47
C LYS A 261 17.41 4.04 -14.83
N ARG A 262 16.48 3.07 -14.89
CA ARG A 262 15.79 2.69 -16.15
C ARG A 262 14.82 3.75 -16.64
N LEU A 263 14.23 4.52 -15.73
CA LEU A 263 13.38 5.66 -16.05
C LEU A 263 14.19 6.90 -16.42
N ASP A 264 15.50 6.88 -16.20
CA ASP A 264 16.37 8.05 -16.31
C ASP A 264 15.80 9.22 -15.48
N VAL A 265 15.56 8.94 -14.19
CA VAL A 265 15.02 9.88 -13.18
C VAL A 265 15.97 9.86 -11.97
N PRO A 266 16.33 11.00 -11.39
CA PRO A 266 17.15 11.06 -10.18
C PRO A 266 16.54 10.27 -9.02
N VAL A 267 17.36 9.49 -8.30
CA VAL A 267 16.90 8.61 -7.22
C VAL A 267 16.25 9.37 -6.07
N GLU A 268 16.56 10.63 -5.89
CA GLU A 268 15.98 11.53 -4.89
C GLU A 268 14.49 11.77 -5.09
N LYS A 269 13.97 11.53 -6.31
CA LYS A 269 12.53 11.52 -6.60
C LYS A 269 11.83 10.22 -6.21
N PHE A 270 12.57 9.24 -5.70
CA PHE A 270 12.06 7.95 -5.20
C PHE A 270 12.25 7.86 -3.69
N PRO A 271 11.38 8.48 -2.88
CA PRO A 271 11.52 8.42 -1.44
C PRO A 271 11.43 6.97 -0.94
N MET A 272 12.21 6.66 0.08
CA MET A 272 12.28 5.33 0.68
C MET A 272 12.23 5.42 2.20
N ASN A 273 11.50 4.48 2.84
CA ASN A 273 11.47 4.29 4.28
C ASN A 273 11.74 2.81 4.67
N LEU A 274 12.01 1.96 3.67
CA LEU A 274 12.27 0.53 3.90
C LEU A 274 13.49 0.27 4.81
N GLU A 275 14.39 1.24 4.97
CA GLU A 275 15.54 1.13 5.86
C GLU A 275 15.13 0.79 7.29
N THR A 276 14.02 1.35 7.77
CA THR A 276 13.51 1.20 9.13
C THR A 276 12.23 0.36 9.23
N HIS A 277 11.50 0.20 8.13
CA HIS A 277 10.22 -0.51 8.10
C HIS A 277 10.31 -1.91 7.49
N GLY A 278 11.35 -2.18 6.68
CA GLY A 278 11.39 -3.37 5.84
C GLY A 278 10.30 -3.32 4.74
N ASN A 279 9.99 -4.50 4.22
CA ASN A 279 8.91 -4.69 3.25
C ASN A 279 7.61 -4.98 3.99
N THR A 280 6.70 -4.03 4.03
CA THR A 280 5.37 -4.17 4.64
C THR A 280 4.27 -4.49 3.62
N SER A 281 4.63 -5.12 2.48
CA SER A 281 3.70 -5.57 1.44
C SER A 281 2.71 -4.47 1.01
N ALA A 282 1.38 -4.69 1.10
CA ALA A 282 0.36 -3.71 0.72
C ALA A 282 0.38 -2.41 1.56
N ALA A 283 0.94 -2.45 2.76
CA ALA A 283 1.03 -1.26 3.62
C ALA A 283 2.15 -0.29 3.23
N SER A 284 3.13 -0.72 2.42
CA SER A 284 4.37 0.04 2.21
C SER A 284 4.16 1.42 1.58
N ILE A 285 3.33 1.51 0.54
CA ILE A 285 3.03 2.79 -0.14
C ILE A 285 2.26 3.74 0.79
N PRO A 286 1.13 3.33 1.40
CA PRO A 286 0.37 4.26 2.23
C PRO A 286 1.09 4.66 3.53
N VAL A 287 1.97 3.83 4.09
CA VAL A 287 2.84 4.22 5.21
C VAL A 287 3.80 5.33 4.78
N LEU A 288 4.47 5.16 3.64
CA LEU A 288 5.39 6.18 3.12
C LEU A 288 4.64 7.48 2.75
N LEU A 289 3.43 7.38 2.18
CA LEU A 289 2.59 8.54 1.89
C LEU A 289 2.29 9.35 3.16
N ASP A 290 1.89 8.69 4.24
CA ASP A 290 1.60 9.36 5.52
C ASP A 290 2.85 10.01 6.10
N GLU A 291 3.99 9.35 6.07
CA GLU A 291 5.26 9.93 6.54
C GLU A 291 5.65 11.19 5.75
N LEU A 292 5.53 11.16 4.42
CA LEU A 292 5.81 12.31 3.57
C LEU A 292 4.84 13.47 3.86
N ASN A 293 3.55 13.16 4.07
CA ASN A 293 2.54 14.14 4.46
C ASN A 293 2.87 14.78 5.82
N ARG A 294 3.15 13.97 6.83
CA ARG A 294 3.55 14.44 8.18
C ARG A 294 4.82 15.30 8.19
N GLN A 295 5.72 15.04 7.25
CA GLN A 295 6.94 15.83 7.06
C GLN A 295 6.71 17.09 6.22
N ASN A 296 5.48 17.42 5.83
CA ASN A 296 5.12 18.52 4.93
C ASN A 296 5.88 18.47 3.57
N ARG A 297 6.20 17.26 3.11
CA ARG A 297 6.87 17.02 1.83
C ARG A 297 5.89 16.86 0.68
N LEU A 298 4.60 16.69 0.97
CA LEU A 298 3.51 16.68 0.00
C LEU A 298 2.68 17.94 0.18
N ILE A 299 2.40 18.64 -0.91
CA ILE A 299 1.53 19.81 -0.91
C ILE A 299 0.45 19.68 -1.99
N PRO A 300 -0.70 20.35 -1.83
CA PRO A 300 -1.74 20.35 -2.86
C PRO A 300 -1.19 20.76 -4.24
N GLY A 301 -1.48 19.96 -5.27
CA GLY A 301 -1.01 20.17 -6.64
C GLY A 301 0.29 19.42 -6.99
N ASP A 302 0.95 18.77 -6.06
CA ASP A 302 2.06 17.84 -6.37
C ASP A 302 1.58 16.64 -7.19
N VAL A 303 2.40 16.20 -8.13
CA VAL A 303 2.19 15.02 -8.96
C VAL A 303 3.21 13.94 -8.60
#